data_398a111fe48106db171e9f6e11ab8e7b
#
_entry.id   398a111fe48106db171e9f6e11ab8e7b
#
_cell.length_a   1.000
_cell.length_b   1.000
_cell.length_c   1.000
_cell.angle_alpha   90.00
_cell.angle_beta   90.00
_cell.angle_gamma   90.00
#
_symmetry.space_group_name_H-M   'P 1'
#
loop_
_entity.id
_entity.type
_entity.pdbx_description
1 polymer ?
#
loop_
_entity_poly.entity_id
_entity_poly.type
_entity_poly.pdbx_seq_one_letter_code
_entity_poly.pdbx_strand_id
1 'polypeptide(L)'
;MNCRGKESLLDNFAITAADAVSRRYKSNDPEAIIAQRAIKIKDIRFCEELLGFYTVLLNCEYIGINPNCSKQQRRSALAHELGHAIFDRKHAASGQAFQDTYFYSLSNAKAERRANTFAAELLLSDDDVLKPIGFYEFNADRLQMEASLPTHCSSTYRALKYHELLQDFQYTHTGFATLEEIAQVAGIEKNFVDFKLNILTAKGYQLPAVPELNMEVTAYDKRTSLCKGILRL
;
A
#
# COMPACT_ATOMS: atom_id res chain seq x y z
N MET A 1 6.26 13.89 -23.69
CA MET A 1 5.60 14.39 -22.46
C MET A 1 5.59 13.25 -21.46
N ASN A 2 6.34 13.42 -20.37
CA ASN A 2 6.64 12.33 -19.41
C ASN A 2 5.43 11.99 -18.54
N CYS A 3 4.77 10.87 -18.80
CA CYS A 3 3.67 10.36 -17.95
C CYS A 3 4.13 9.99 -16.51
N ARG A 4 5.42 9.76 -16.29
CA ARG A 4 5.99 9.41 -14.98
C ARG A 4 5.79 10.49 -13.91
N GLY A 5 5.77 11.78 -14.26
CA GLY A 5 5.60 12.86 -13.29
C GLY A 5 4.19 12.99 -12.71
N LYS A 6 3.13 12.52 -13.41
CA LYS A 6 1.75 12.58 -12.89
C LYS A 6 1.42 11.43 -11.95
N GLU A 7 2.02 10.25 -12.16
CA GLU A 7 1.84 9.11 -11.26
C GLU A 7 2.52 9.36 -9.90
N SER A 8 3.72 9.93 -9.90
CA SER A 8 4.42 10.34 -8.68
C SER A 8 3.61 11.36 -7.85
N LEU A 9 2.94 12.32 -8.49
CA LEU A 9 2.14 13.34 -7.80
C LEU A 9 0.92 12.75 -7.08
N LEU A 10 0.28 11.71 -7.64
CA LEU A 10 -0.87 11.05 -7.01
C LEU A 10 -0.46 10.25 -5.78
N ASP A 11 0.66 9.55 -5.84
CA ASP A 11 1.18 8.78 -4.72
C ASP A 11 1.59 9.71 -3.56
N ASN A 12 2.26 10.82 -3.85
CA ASN A 12 2.62 11.82 -2.84
C ASN A 12 1.39 12.45 -2.16
N PHE A 13 0.29 12.64 -2.89
CA PHE A 13 -0.94 13.17 -2.31
C PHE A 13 -1.57 12.18 -1.33
N ALA A 14 -1.62 10.89 -1.66
CA ALA A 14 -2.14 9.85 -0.78
C ALA A 14 -1.29 9.69 0.49
N ILE A 15 0.04 9.71 0.35
CA ILE A 15 0.99 9.67 1.46
C ILE A 15 0.77 10.86 2.40
N THR A 16 0.75 12.08 1.85
CA THR A 16 0.53 13.29 2.65
C THR A 16 -0.82 13.29 3.36
N ALA A 17 -1.86 12.74 2.70
CA ALA A 17 -3.19 12.61 3.30
C ALA A 17 -3.21 11.61 4.46
N ALA A 18 -2.52 10.47 4.35
CA ALA A 18 -2.42 9.48 5.43
C ALA A 18 -1.74 10.08 6.67
N ASP A 19 -0.63 10.79 6.49
CA ASP A 19 0.07 11.51 7.55
C ASP A 19 -0.81 12.59 8.21
N ALA A 20 -1.55 13.35 7.41
CA ALA A 20 -2.45 14.37 7.90
C ALA A 20 -3.61 13.79 8.73
N VAL A 21 -4.16 12.65 8.27
CA VAL A 21 -5.23 11.92 8.97
C VAL A 21 -4.71 11.34 10.27
N SER A 22 -3.57 10.65 10.26
CA SER A 22 -2.94 10.10 11.46
C SER A 22 -2.70 11.19 12.53
N ARG A 23 -2.12 12.32 12.13
CA ARG A 23 -1.89 13.46 13.05
C ARG A 23 -3.19 14.08 13.57
N ARG A 24 -4.21 14.24 12.70
CA ARG A 24 -5.50 14.84 13.07
C ARG A 24 -6.24 14.01 14.11
N TYR A 25 -6.28 12.69 13.89
CA TYR A 25 -7.02 11.77 14.77
C TYR A 25 -6.15 11.13 15.85
N LYS A 26 -4.85 11.41 15.86
CA LYS A 26 -3.84 10.86 16.78
C LYS A 26 -3.89 9.33 16.84
N SER A 27 -4.10 8.71 15.70
CA SER A 27 -4.27 7.25 15.56
C SER A 27 -3.88 6.79 14.16
N ASN A 28 -3.33 5.58 14.07
CA ASN A 28 -3.11 4.83 12.83
C ASN A 28 -4.09 3.64 12.75
N ASP A 29 -4.99 3.50 13.74
CA ASP A 29 -6.03 2.49 13.71
C ASP A 29 -7.20 2.96 12.85
N PRO A 30 -7.49 2.30 11.72
CA PRO A 30 -8.55 2.72 10.81
C PRO A 30 -9.93 2.68 11.48
N GLU A 31 -10.19 1.71 12.38
CA GLU A 31 -11.48 1.60 13.06
C GLU A 31 -11.73 2.78 14.01
N ALA A 32 -10.70 3.19 14.76
CA ALA A 32 -10.75 4.37 15.62
C ALA A 32 -10.96 5.67 14.83
N ILE A 33 -10.31 5.82 13.69
CA ILE A 33 -10.47 6.99 12.81
C ILE A 33 -11.88 7.03 12.20
N ILE A 34 -12.38 5.90 11.71
CA ILE A 34 -13.73 5.74 11.15
C ILE A 34 -14.78 6.14 12.19
N ALA A 35 -14.62 5.68 13.44
CA ALA A 35 -15.52 6.04 14.53
C ALA A 35 -15.50 7.55 14.82
N GLN A 36 -14.32 8.19 14.90
CA GLN A 36 -14.17 9.62 15.11
C GLN A 36 -14.74 10.46 13.96
N ARG A 37 -14.76 9.92 12.75
CA ARG A 37 -15.38 10.54 11.57
C ARG A 37 -16.91 10.34 11.50
N ALA A 38 -17.48 9.59 12.42
CA ALA A 38 -18.90 9.19 12.43
C ALA A 38 -19.33 8.40 11.16
N ILE A 39 -18.38 7.71 10.51
CA ILE A 39 -18.68 6.77 9.42
C ILE A 39 -19.24 5.49 10.04
N LYS A 40 -20.33 4.97 9.50
CA LYS A 40 -21.00 3.80 10.05
C LYS A 40 -20.47 2.52 9.41
N ILE A 41 -19.94 1.61 10.22
CA ILE A 41 -19.57 0.26 9.75
C ILE A 41 -20.80 -0.65 9.77
N LYS A 42 -21.00 -1.42 8.70
CA LYS A 42 -22.09 -2.38 8.55
C LYS A 42 -21.58 -3.72 8.01
N ASP A 43 -22.09 -4.82 8.55
CA ASP A 43 -21.81 -6.14 8.00
C ASP A 43 -22.54 -6.33 6.67
N ILE A 44 -21.82 -6.87 5.67
CA ILE A 44 -22.35 -7.25 4.37
C ILE A 44 -22.36 -8.77 4.24
N ARG A 45 -23.50 -9.35 3.83
CA ARG A 45 -23.67 -10.82 3.74
C ARG A 45 -24.05 -11.30 2.35
N PHE A 46 -24.05 -10.40 1.37
CA PHE A 46 -24.55 -10.70 0.01
C PHE A 46 -23.45 -11.05 -1.00
N CYS A 47 -22.16 -10.92 -0.64
CA CYS A 47 -21.05 -11.26 -1.51
C CYS A 47 -19.87 -11.77 -0.67
N GLU A 48 -19.56 -13.05 -0.76
CA GLU A 48 -18.48 -13.68 0.02
C GLU A 48 -17.08 -13.23 -0.43
N GLU A 49 -16.93 -12.86 -1.71
CA GLU A 49 -15.65 -12.44 -2.28
C GLU A 49 -15.31 -10.97 -2.00
N LEU A 50 -16.30 -10.17 -1.62
CA LEU A 50 -16.11 -8.75 -1.33
C LEU A 50 -15.69 -8.58 0.13
N LEU A 51 -14.52 -7.99 0.36
CA LEU A 51 -14.03 -7.69 1.72
C LEU A 51 -14.70 -6.45 2.30
N GLY A 52 -14.88 -5.40 1.50
CA GLY A 52 -15.49 -4.16 1.92
C GLY A 52 -15.93 -3.27 0.75
N PHE A 53 -16.66 -2.23 1.07
CA PHE A 53 -16.95 -1.12 0.16
C PHE A 53 -17.31 0.14 0.93
N TYR A 54 -17.02 1.30 0.37
CA TYR A 54 -17.44 2.60 0.87
C TYR A 54 -18.62 3.15 0.06
N THR A 55 -19.58 3.76 0.73
CA THR A 55 -20.72 4.43 0.08
C THR A 55 -21.28 5.59 0.91
N VAL A 56 -22.01 6.47 0.23
CA VAL A 56 -22.73 7.58 0.86
C VAL A 56 -24.22 7.47 0.52
N LEU A 57 -25.04 7.29 1.54
CA LEU A 57 -26.50 7.20 1.41
C LEU A 57 -27.16 8.25 2.28
N LEU A 58 -28.06 9.06 1.70
CA LEU A 58 -28.78 10.11 2.43
C LEU A 58 -27.85 11.02 3.25
N ASN A 59 -26.73 11.43 2.66
CA ASN A 59 -25.66 12.21 3.30
C ASN A 59 -24.94 11.53 4.49
N CYS A 60 -25.22 10.26 4.78
CA CYS A 60 -24.49 9.47 5.76
C CYS A 60 -23.47 8.59 5.08
N GLU A 61 -22.27 8.51 5.66
CA GLU A 61 -21.16 7.70 5.17
C GLU A 61 -21.23 6.30 5.79
N TYR A 62 -21.03 5.27 4.96
CA TYR A 62 -21.05 3.88 5.38
C TYR A 62 -19.86 3.14 4.80
N ILE A 63 -19.28 2.25 5.60
CA ILE A 63 -18.35 1.22 5.14
C ILE A 63 -19.01 -0.13 5.40
N GLY A 64 -19.25 -0.88 4.32
CA GLY A 64 -19.68 -2.27 4.39
C GLY A 64 -18.45 -3.16 4.57
N ILE A 65 -18.50 -4.13 5.48
CA ILE A 65 -17.41 -5.09 5.70
C ILE A 65 -17.97 -6.51 5.74
N ASN A 66 -17.25 -7.44 5.12
CA ASN A 66 -17.57 -8.86 5.19
C ASN A 66 -17.32 -9.37 6.62
N PRO A 67 -18.35 -9.87 7.32
CA PRO A 67 -18.19 -10.35 8.70
C PRO A 67 -17.34 -11.60 8.83
N ASN A 68 -17.12 -12.35 7.72
CA ASN A 68 -16.35 -13.58 7.70
C ASN A 68 -14.85 -13.34 7.43
N CYS A 69 -14.42 -12.10 7.19
CA CYS A 69 -13.02 -11.79 6.98
C CYS A 69 -12.18 -11.98 8.26
N SER A 70 -10.91 -12.36 8.09
CA SER A 70 -9.96 -12.42 9.19
C SER A 70 -9.71 -11.03 9.81
N LYS A 71 -9.11 -10.98 11.00
CA LYS A 71 -8.74 -9.70 11.62
C LYS A 71 -7.79 -8.87 10.74
N GLN A 72 -6.84 -9.53 10.07
CA GLN A 72 -5.91 -8.89 9.15
C GLN A 72 -6.65 -8.31 7.94
N GLN A 73 -7.51 -9.10 7.30
CA GLN A 73 -8.34 -8.66 6.18
C GLN A 73 -9.24 -7.49 6.58
N ARG A 74 -9.89 -7.58 7.74
CA ARG A 74 -10.75 -6.50 8.25
C ARG A 74 -9.98 -5.20 8.42
N ARG A 75 -8.82 -5.24 9.08
CA ARG A 75 -8.00 -4.05 9.31
C ARG A 75 -7.54 -3.42 8.00
N SER A 76 -7.07 -4.24 7.07
CA SER A 76 -6.63 -3.82 5.74
C SER A 76 -7.78 -3.21 4.93
N ALA A 77 -8.92 -3.88 4.90
CA ALA A 77 -10.11 -3.40 4.19
C ALA A 77 -10.62 -2.07 4.78
N LEU A 78 -10.69 -1.93 6.11
CA LEU A 78 -11.11 -0.69 6.74
C LEU A 78 -10.18 0.49 6.41
N ALA A 79 -8.88 0.27 6.35
CA ALA A 79 -7.93 1.32 5.94
C ALA A 79 -8.10 1.71 4.47
N HIS A 80 -8.34 0.74 3.59
CA HIS A 80 -8.59 0.94 2.18
C HIS A 80 -9.89 1.75 1.96
N GLU A 81 -11.01 1.32 2.57
CA GLU A 81 -12.30 2.00 2.47
C GLU A 81 -12.28 3.41 3.09
N LEU A 82 -11.46 3.61 4.14
CA LEU A 82 -11.20 4.94 4.68
C LEU A 82 -10.49 5.83 3.64
N GLY A 83 -9.59 5.27 2.84
CA GLY A 83 -8.99 5.96 1.69
C GLY A 83 -10.06 6.47 0.73
N HIS A 84 -11.02 5.63 0.33
CA HIS A 84 -12.15 6.05 -0.50
C HIS A 84 -13.02 7.12 0.19
N ALA A 85 -13.25 7.02 1.48
CA ALA A 85 -13.99 8.04 2.23
C ALA A 85 -13.30 9.41 2.24
N ILE A 86 -11.97 9.44 2.10
CA ILE A 86 -11.19 10.68 2.05
C ILE A 86 -11.17 11.27 0.65
N PHE A 87 -10.99 10.44 -0.37
CA PHE A 87 -10.75 10.91 -1.73
C PHE A 87 -11.99 10.92 -2.62
N ASP A 88 -12.90 9.97 -2.43
CA ASP A 88 -13.96 9.67 -3.40
C ASP A 88 -15.37 9.97 -2.87
N ARG A 89 -15.49 10.66 -1.73
CA ARG A 89 -16.77 10.97 -1.08
C ARG A 89 -17.78 11.62 -2.02
N LYS A 90 -17.35 12.58 -2.86
CA LYS A 90 -18.23 13.26 -3.80
C LYS A 90 -18.76 12.31 -4.87
N HIS A 91 -17.91 11.42 -5.33
CA HIS A 91 -18.25 10.40 -6.32
C HIS A 91 -19.24 9.39 -5.73
N ALA A 92 -18.95 8.86 -4.54
CA ALA A 92 -19.84 7.96 -3.82
C ALA A 92 -21.22 8.59 -3.53
N ALA A 93 -21.28 9.90 -3.25
CA ALA A 93 -22.51 10.63 -2.99
C ALA A 93 -23.38 10.87 -4.25
N SER A 94 -22.80 10.83 -5.45
CA SER A 94 -23.54 11.00 -6.72
C SER A 94 -24.31 9.74 -7.15
N GLY A 95 -24.18 8.64 -6.42
CA GLY A 95 -24.79 7.35 -6.77
C GLY A 95 -24.09 6.61 -7.91
N GLN A 96 -23.06 7.21 -8.50
CA GLN A 96 -22.28 6.59 -9.59
C GLN A 96 -21.35 5.47 -9.10
N ALA A 97 -21.02 5.45 -7.82
CA ALA A 97 -20.13 4.43 -7.24
C ALA A 97 -20.64 3.00 -7.44
N PHE A 98 -21.97 2.80 -7.41
CA PHE A 98 -22.58 1.49 -7.71
C PHE A 98 -22.58 1.13 -9.19
N GLN A 99 -22.53 2.10 -10.10
CA GLN A 99 -22.49 1.83 -11.55
C GLN A 99 -21.06 1.60 -12.04
N ASP A 100 -20.07 2.25 -11.45
CA ASP A 100 -18.66 2.12 -11.85
C ASP A 100 -18.01 0.80 -11.41
N THR A 101 -18.60 0.09 -10.45
CA THR A 101 -18.18 -1.27 -10.09
C THR A 101 -18.34 -2.26 -11.26
N TYR A 102 -19.24 -1.93 -12.21
CA TYR A 102 -19.48 -2.75 -13.42
C TYR A 102 -18.63 -2.37 -14.63
N PHE A 103 -18.06 -1.17 -14.67
CA PHE A 103 -17.22 -0.71 -15.78
C PHE A 103 -15.83 -0.37 -15.28
N TYR A 104 -14.87 -1.24 -15.57
CA TYR A 104 -13.45 -0.99 -15.40
C TYR A 104 -13.03 0.21 -16.25
N SER A 105 -13.10 1.41 -15.67
CA SER A 105 -12.50 2.59 -16.27
C SER A 105 -11.08 2.77 -15.73
N LEU A 106 -10.21 3.39 -16.52
CA LEU A 106 -8.86 3.79 -16.07
C LEU A 106 -8.90 4.73 -14.84
N SER A 107 -10.04 5.38 -14.59
CA SER A 107 -10.28 6.20 -13.41
C SER A 107 -10.38 5.36 -12.13
N ASN A 108 -11.01 4.18 -12.19
CA ASN A 108 -11.14 3.29 -11.03
C ASN A 108 -9.78 2.72 -10.61
N ALA A 109 -8.95 2.31 -11.56
CA ALA A 109 -7.60 1.84 -11.25
C ALA A 109 -6.74 2.90 -10.52
N LYS A 110 -6.94 4.19 -10.81
CA LYS A 110 -6.25 5.28 -10.10
C LYS A 110 -6.82 5.51 -8.71
N ALA A 111 -8.15 5.42 -8.53
CA ALA A 111 -8.79 5.55 -7.23
C ALA A 111 -8.35 4.41 -6.31
N GLU A 112 -8.36 3.17 -6.81
CA GLU A 112 -7.90 1.99 -6.09
C GLU A 112 -6.43 2.09 -5.67
N ARG A 113 -5.54 2.49 -6.59
CA ARG A 113 -4.13 2.71 -6.27
C ARG A 113 -3.96 3.76 -5.18
N ARG A 114 -4.71 4.85 -5.26
CA ARG A 114 -4.68 5.93 -4.28
C ARG A 114 -5.16 5.46 -2.91
N ALA A 115 -6.26 4.71 -2.85
CA ALA A 115 -6.77 4.13 -1.63
C ALA A 115 -5.78 3.13 -1.00
N ASN A 116 -5.16 2.27 -1.83
CA ASN A 116 -4.13 1.33 -1.38
C ASN A 116 -2.86 2.04 -0.87
N THR A 117 -2.40 3.09 -1.57
CA THR A 117 -1.24 3.89 -1.12
C THR A 117 -1.53 4.56 0.22
N PHE A 118 -2.72 5.15 0.37
CA PHE A 118 -3.17 5.73 1.63
C PHE A 118 -3.22 4.69 2.75
N ALA A 119 -3.82 3.53 2.49
CA ALA A 119 -3.94 2.47 3.47
C ALA A 119 -2.58 1.94 3.93
N ALA A 120 -1.66 1.69 2.99
CA ALA A 120 -0.30 1.23 3.30
C ALA A 120 0.47 2.24 4.15
N GLU A 121 0.38 3.54 3.83
CA GLU A 121 1.04 4.60 4.60
C GLU A 121 0.41 4.80 5.99
N LEU A 122 -0.92 4.67 6.11
CA LEU A 122 -1.61 4.75 7.40
C LEU A 122 -1.27 3.59 8.32
N LEU A 123 -1.22 2.36 7.77
CA LEU A 123 -1.06 1.12 8.53
C LEU A 123 0.37 0.84 8.95
N LEU A 124 1.36 1.32 8.18
CA LEU A 124 2.78 1.04 8.37
C LEU A 124 3.59 2.34 8.43
N SER A 125 4.34 2.53 9.50
CA SER A 125 5.41 3.52 9.51
C SER A 125 6.57 3.08 8.61
N ASP A 126 7.46 3.99 8.24
CA ASP A 126 8.65 3.63 7.45
C ASP A 126 9.51 2.61 8.22
N ASP A 127 9.66 2.78 9.53
CA ASP A 127 10.44 1.92 10.41
C ASP A 127 9.87 0.51 10.57
N ASP A 128 8.55 0.34 10.47
CA ASP A 128 7.91 -0.99 10.55
C ASP A 128 8.32 -1.89 9.38
N VAL A 129 8.86 -1.31 8.31
CA VAL A 129 9.36 -2.06 7.16
C VAL A 129 10.88 -1.97 7.08
N LEU A 130 11.46 -0.77 7.22
CA LEU A 130 12.90 -0.57 7.04
C LEU A 130 13.76 -1.37 8.02
N LYS A 131 13.37 -1.43 9.29
CA LYS A 131 14.11 -2.20 10.31
C LYS A 131 14.08 -3.71 10.05
N PRO A 132 12.90 -4.34 9.88
CA PRO A 132 12.85 -5.79 9.65
C PRO A 132 13.57 -6.28 8.41
N ILE A 133 13.62 -5.47 7.33
CA ILE A 133 14.35 -5.84 6.11
C ILE A 133 15.85 -5.55 6.16
N GLY A 134 16.38 -5.06 7.27
CA GLY A 134 17.82 -4.75 7.43
C GLY A 134 18.28 -3.52 6.64
N PHE A 135 17.40 -2.56 6.39
CA PHE A 135 17.74 -1.37 5.60
C PHE A 135 18.88 -0.57 6.23
N TYR A 136 18.90 -0.42 7.55
CA TYR A 136 19.88 0.42 8.22
C TYR A 136 21.28 -0.19 8.17
N GLU A 137 21.38 -1.50 8.31
CA GLU A 137 22.62 -2.28 8.17
C GLU A 137 23.12 -2.19 6.72
N PHE A 138 22.25 -2.49 5.76
CA PHE A 138 22.58 -2.37 4.33
C PHE A 138 23.02 -0.96 3.95
N ASN A 139 22.32 0.07 4.44
CA ASN A 139 22.67 1.45 4.14
C ASN A 139 24.01 1.87 4.74
N ALA A 140 24.37 1.35 5.93
CA ALA A 140 25.68 1.58 6.53
C ALA A 140 26.81 0.96 5.66
N ASP A 141 26.64 -0.28 5.23
CA ASP A 141 27.60 -0.98 4.35
C ASP A 141 27.72 -0.27 2.99
N ARG A 142 26.59 0.19 2.44
CA ARG A 142 26.56 0.97 1.19
C ARG A 142 27.34 2.27 1.31
N LEU A 143 27.15 3.03 2.39
CA LEU A 143 27.89 4.27 2.62
C LEU A 143 29.39 4.02 2.79
N GLN A 144 29.77 2.95 3.47
CA GLN A 144 31.16 2.56 3.61
C GLN A 144 31.77 2.17 2.26
N MET A 145 31.06 1.39 1.46
CA MET A 145 31.48 1.03 0.09
C MET A 145 31.65 2.30 -0.77
N GLU A 146 30.68 3.21 -0.77
CA GLU A 146 30.75 4.47 -1.53
C GLU A 146 31.95 5.34 -1.11
N ALA A 147 32.24 5.41 0.20
CA ALA A 147 33.39 6.15 0.71
C ALA A 147 34.74 5.53 0.30
N SER A 148 34.78 4.21 0.03
CA SER A 148 35.98 3.49 -0.41
C SER A 148 36.22 3.60 -1.93
N LEU A 149 35.24 4.09 -2.71
CA LEU A 149 35.36 4.18 -4.15
C LEU A 149 36.35 5.30 -4.57
N PRO A 150 37.14 5.10 -5.65
CA PRO A 150 37.98 6.16 -6.20
C PRO A 150 37.13 7.36 -6.62
N THR A 151 37.62 8.58 -6.41
CA THR A 151 36.92 9.85 -6.69
C THR A 151 36.42 9.96 -8.14
N HIS A 152 37.11 9.29 -9.08
CA HIS A 152 36.81 9.32 -10.51
C HIS A 152 36.39 7.95 -11.08
N CYS A 153 35.78 7.08 -10.23
CA CYS A 153 35.29 5.81 -10.74
C CYS A 153 34.13 5.98 -11.74
N SER A 154 34.08 5.13 -12.77
CA SER A 154 32.99 5.14 -13.75
C SER A 154 31.66 4.73 -13.12
N SER A 155 30.57 5.16 -13.71
CA SER A 155 29.21 4.74 -13.31
C SER A 155 29.03 3.22 -13.36
N THR A 156 29.64 2.57 -14.36
CA THR A 156 29.62 1.10 -14.51
C THR A 156 30.36 0.41 -13.36
N TYR A 157 31.51 0.92 -12.95
CA TYR A 157 32.26 0.35 -11.82
C TYR A 157 31.49 0.51 -10.51
N ARG A 158 30.87 1.67 -10.30
CA ARG A 158 30.03 1.92 -9.13
C ARG A 158 28.83 0.97 -9.08
N ALA A 159 28.15 0.76 -10.22
CA ALA A 159 27.03 -0.17 -10.35
C ALA A 159 27.44 -1.61 -10.06
N LEU A 160 28.64 -2.03 -10.52
CA LEU A 160 29.19 -3.36 -10.23
C LEU A 160 29.43 -3.53 -8.73
N LYS A 161 30.08 -2.58 -8.08
CA LYS A 161 30.32 -2.61 -6.63
C LYS A 161 29.04 -2.62 -5.80
N TYR A 162 28.02 -1.89 -6.25
CA TYR A 162 26.70 -1.94 -5.63
C TYR A 162 26.04 -3.33 -5.76
N HIS A 163 26.18 -3.95 -6.93
CA HIS A 163 25.67 -5.31 -7.15
C HIS A 163 26.40 -6.36 -6.30
N GLU A 164 27.73 -6.27 -6.18
CA GLU A 164 28.51 -7.12 -5.28
C GLU A 164 28.04 -6.96 -3.83
N LEU A 165 27.89 -5.72 -3.36
CA LEU A 165 27.38 -5.43 -2.03
C LEU A 165 26.00 -6.04 -1.76
N LEU A 166 25.07 -5.93 -2.72
CA LEU A 166 23.73 -6.54 -2.60
C LEU A 166 23.81 -8.06 -2.45
N GLN A 167 24.66 -8.71 -3.24
CA GLN A 167 24.83 -10.16 -3.17
C GLN A 167 25.46 -10.58 -1.83
N ASP A 168 26.52 -9.89 -1.40
CA ASP A 168 27.17 -10.17 -0.12
C ASP A 168 26.22 -9.95 1.05
N PHE A 169 25.43 -8.87 1.03
CA PHE A 169 24.45 -8.57 2.06
C PHE A 169 23.38 -9.65 2.17
N GLN A 170 22.82 -10.10 1.04
CA GLN A 170 21.85 -11.19 1.01
C GLN A 170 22.42 -12.52 1.53
N TYR A 171 23.70 -12.79 1.25
CA TYR A 171 24.36 -14.04 1.67
C TYR A 171 24.73 -14.03 3.15
N THR A 172 25.17 -12.90 3.70
CA THR A 172 25.66 -12.78 5.07
C THR A 172 24.56 -12.49 6.09
N HIS A 173 23.43 -11.90 5.67
CA HIS A 173 22.35 -11.48 6.55
C HIS A 173 21.08 -12.34 6.32
N THR A 174 21.08 -13.54 6.87
CA THR A 174 19.97 -14.52 6.73
C THR A 174 18.85 -14.36 7.76
N GLY A 175 18.90 -13.33 8.61
CA GLY A 175 17.98 -13.18 9.74
C GLY A 175 16.95 -12.06 9.58
N PHE A 176 16.80 -11.46 8.39
CA PHE A 176 15.81 -10.42 8.17
C PHE A 176 14.41 -11.01 7.89
N ALA A 177 13.41 -10.25 8.30
CA ALA A 177 12.03 -10.68 8.17
C ALA A 177 11.58 -10.70 6.70
N THR A 178 10.78 -11.71 6.37
CA THR A 178 10.03 -11.78 5.12
C THR A 178 8.86 -10.79 5.12
N LEU A 179 8.32 -10.49 3.94
CA LEU A 179 7.15 -9.61 3.84
C LEU A 179 5.91 -10.19 4.53
N GLU A 180 5.79 -11.52 4.54
CA GLU A 180 4.76 -12.25 5.30
C GLU A 180 4.89 -12.01 6.80
N GLU A 181 6.09 -12.11 7.35
CA GLU A 181 6.34 -11.89 8.78
C GLU A 181 6.07 -10.44 9.17
N ILE A 182 6.47 -9.47 8.33
CA ILE A 182 6.15 -8.05 8.55
C ILE A 182 4.62 -7.86 8.57
N ALA A 183 3.92 -8.42 7.59
CA ALA A 183 2.47 -8.32 7.50
C ALA A 183 1.77 -8.97 8.71
N GLN A 184 2.27 -10.12 9.15
CA GLN A 184 1.75 -10.83 10.32
C GLN A 184 1.93 -10.01 11.61
N VAL A 185 3.11 -9.44 11.83
CA VAL A 185 3.39 -8.59 13.01
C VAL A 185 2.54 -7.34 12.99
N ALA A 186 2.38 -6.70 11.84
CA ALA A 186 1.55 -5.52 11.69
C ALA A 186 0.04 -5.83 11.74
N GLY A 187 -0.36 -7.10 11.63
CA GLY A 187 -1.76 -7.52 11.60
C GLY A 187 -2.51 -7.03 10.36
N ILE A 188 -1.87 -7.09 9.19
CA ILE A 188 -2.38 -6.63 7.88
C ILE A 188 -2.12 -7.66 6.79
N GLU A 189 -2.70 -7.47 5.61
CA GLU A 189 -2.39 -8.30 4.45
C GLU A 189 -1.04 -7.90 3.81
N LYS A 190 -0.32 -8.91 3.28
CA LYS A 190 1.02 -8.74 2.68
C LYS A 190 1.08 -7.70 1.55
N ASN A 191 0.03 -7.62 0.73
CA ASN A 191 -0.03 -6.66 -0.37
C ASN A 191 0.17 -5.19 0.09
N PHE A 192 -0.20 -4.84 1.35
CA PHE A 192 0.04 -3.50 1.89
C PHE A 192 1.51 -3.28 2.27
N VAL A 193 2.25 -4.34 2.61
CA VAL A 193 3.71 -4.27 2.76
C VAL A 193 4.36 -3.99 1.41
N ASP A 194 3.92 -4.66 0.34
CA ASP A 194 4.38 -4.42 -1.04
C ASP A 194 4.10 -2.96 -1.48
N PHE A 195 2.91 -2.43 -1.20
CA PHE A 195 2.60 -1.01 -1.43
C PHE A 195 3.54 -0.09 -0.64
N LYS A 196 3.82 -0.41 0.63
CA LYS A 196 4.73 0.39 1.45
C LYS A 196 6.16 0.39 0.91
N LEU A 197 6.67 -0.73 0.42
CA LEU A 197 7.98 -0.80 -0.22
C LEU A 197 8.06 0.10 -1.47
N ASN A 198 6.99 0.12 -2.28
CA ASN A 198 6.91 1.03 -3.43
C ASN A 198 6.91 2.51 -2.98
N ILE A 199 6.23 2.83 -1.89
CA ILE A 199 6.24 4.18 -1.30
C ILE A 199 7.65 4.53 -0.82
N LEU A 200 8.33 3.65 -0.11
CA LEU A 200 9.69 3.86 0.38
C LEU A 200 10.66 4.09 -0.78
N THR A 201 10.56 3.29 -1.84
CA THR A 201 11.34 3.49 -3.06
C THR A 201 11.07 4.85 -3.70
N ALA A 202 9.80 5.28 -3.75
CA ALA A 202 9.41 6.61 -4.26
C ALA A 202 9.90 7.76 -3.37
N LYS A 203 10.03 7.54 -2.06
CA LYS A 203 10.66 8.45 -1.10
C LYS A 203 12.20 8.52 -1.27
N GLY A 204 12.79 7.67 -2.12
CA GLY A 204 14.22 7.66 -2.42
C GLY A 204 15.05 6.70 -1.59
N TYR A 205 14.42 5.83 -0.78
CA TYR A 205 15.15 4.78 -0.08
C TYR A 205 15.68 3.75 -1.09
N GLN A 206 16.96 3.41 -0.99
CA GLN A 206 17.59 2.32 -1.74
C GLN A 206 17.48 1.05 -0.88
N LEU A 207 16.42 0.29 -1.11
CA LEU A 207 16.12 -0.89 -0.31
C LEU A 207 17.06 -2.05 -0.65
N PRO A 208 17.46 -2.89 0.35
CA PRO A 208 18.10 -4.16 0.06
C PRO A 208 17.15 -5.00 -0.80
N ALA A 209 17.70 -5.84 -1.68
CA ALA A 209 16.88 -6.73 -2.49
C ALA A 209 16.19 -7.74 -1.56
N VAL A 210 14.87 -7.63 -1.43
CA VAL A 210 14.07 -8.62 -0.70
C VAL A 210 13.78 -9.76 -1.69
N PRO A 211 14.09 -11.02 -1.38
CA PRO A 211 13.99 -12.15 -2.32
C PRO A 211 12.61 -12.35 -2.95
N GLU A 212 11.56 -11.79 -2.34
CA GLU A 212 10.17 -11.89 -2.78
C GLU A 212 9.69 -10.68 -3.58
N LEU A 213 10.54 -9.68 -3.80
CA LEU A 213 10.25 -8.53 -4.65
C LEU A 213 10.38 -8.88 -6.14
N ASN A 214 9.71 -9.94 -6.58
CA ASN A 214 9.37 -10.10 -7.99
C ASN A 214 8.26 -9.10 -8.29
N MET A 215 8.64 -7.98 -8.86
CA MET A 215 7.79 -6.89 -9.34
C MET A 215 6.83 -7.37 -10.44
N GLU A 216 5.93 -8.27 -10.14
CA GLU A 216 4.73 -8.46 -10.95
C GLU A 216 3.61 -7.58 -10.41
N VAL A 217 3.61 -6.34 -10.85
CA VAL A 217 2.48 -5.39 -10.76
C VAL A 217 1.17 -5.96 -11.38
N THR A 218 1.24 -7.16 -11.95
CA THR A 218 0.16 -7.82 -12.70
C THR A 218 -0.79 -8.68 -11.85
N ALA A 219 -0.50 -8.97 -10.58
CA ALA A 219 -1.33 -9.88 -9.79
C ALA A 219 -2.62 -9.24 -9.27
N TYR A 220 -2.66 -7.93 -9.06
CA TYR A 220 -3.86 -7.24 -8.57
C TYR A 220 -4.96 -7.15 -9.63
N ASP A 221 -4.60 -7.12 -10.92
CA ASP A 221 -5.55 -7.11 -12.04
C ASP A 221 -6.31 -8.42 -12.21
N LYS A 222 -5.78 -9.55 -11.73
CA LYS A 222 -6.40 -10.87 -11.91
C LYS A 222 -7.51 -11.18 -10.90
N ARG A 223 -7.41 -10.72 -9.65
CA ARG A 223 -8.46 -10.98 -8.63
C ARG A 223 -9.72 -10.16 -8.87
N THR A 224 -9.60 -8.94 -9.32
CA THR A 224 -10.74 -8.10 -9.74
C THR A 224 -11.41 -8.59 -11.03
N SER A 225 -10.73 -9.41 -11.83
CA SER A 225 -11.28 -10.07 -13.02
C SER A 225 -12.24 -11.22 -12.69
N LEU A 226 -12.10 -11.87 -11.53
CA LEU A 226 -12.97 -12.98 -11.11
C LEU A 226 -14.38 -12.54 -10.71
N CYS A 227 -14.55 -11.30 -10.22
CA CYS A 227 -15.88 -10.76 -9.94
C CYS A 227 -16.76 -10.55 -11.19
N LYS A 228 -16.21 -10.66 -12.39
CA LYS A 228 -16.96 -10.52 -13.66
C LYS A 228 -17.86 -11.71 -14.00
N GLY A 229 -17.71 -12.84 -13.30
CA GLY A 229 -18.42 -14.10 -13.64
C GLY A 229 -19.79 -14.28 -12.97
N ILE A 230 -20.09 -13.57 -11.89
CA ILE A 230 -21.20 -13.95 -10.99
C ILE A 230 -22.47 -13.12 -11.18
N LEU A 231 -22.45 -12.04 -11.97
CA LEU A 231 -23.65 -11.21 -12.22
C LEU A 231 -24.27 -11.42 -13.60
N ARG A 232 -24.26 -12.67 -14.08
CA ARG A 232 -25.15 -13.13 -15.15
C ARG A 232 -26.09 -14.20 -14.59
N LEU A 233 -27.08 -13.78 -13.86
CA LEU A 233 -28.37 -14.46 -13.68
C LEU A 233 -29.43 -13.40 -13.44
#